data_612500b336f5ac7ddc3fd38617580ada
#
_entry.id   612500b336f5ac7ddc3fd38617580ada
#
_cell.length_a   1.000
_cell.length_b   1.000
_cell.length_c   1.000
_cell.angle_alpha   90.00
_cell.angle_beta   90.00
_cell.angle_gamma   90.00
#
_symmetry.space_group_name_H-M   'P 1'
#
loop_
_entity.id
_entity.type
_entity.pdbx_description
1 polymer ?
#
loop_
_entity_poly.entity_id
_entity_poly.type
_entity_poly.pdbx_seq_one_letter_code
_entity_poly.pdbx_strand_id
1 'polypeptide(L)'
;FITSDVIMGAGLSSSAAFETIIGTILSGLYNDMTVDPVLIAQIGQYAENVYFGKPCGLMDQCASSVGSLINIDFKDIDKPVVRKVDVDFSKFEHSLCIVDTKGSHADLTDEYAAIPAEMKKIANYFNKEFLREVDEQEFFDNIAKVREIGNDRAVLRAIHLFTENKRVDLQVAALNAGDFDEFKRLIKASGDSSYKFLQNVYANSDVFNQSVSIGLAMSEKILGDN
;
A
#
# COMPACT_ATOMS: atom_id res chain seq x y z
N PHE A 1 -19.92 -23.70 7.57
CA PHE A 1 -19.59 -23.43 6.15
C PHE A 1 -19.12 -21.99 6.03
N ILE A 2 -18.07 -21.75 5.25
CA ILE A 2 -17.56 -20.42 4.93
C ILE A 2 -17.73 -20.23 3.42
N THR A 3 -18.31 -19.11 3.03
CA THR A 3 -18.42 -18.67 1.63
C THR A 3 -17.84 -17.27 1.50
N SER A 4 -17.30 -16.92 0.35
CA SER A 4 -16.72 -15.60 0.12
C SER A 4 -16.93 -15.19 -1.34
N ASP A 5 -17.31 -13.94 -1.54
CA ASP A 5 -17.36 -13.29 -2.85
C ASP A 5 -16.06 -12.53 -3.16
N VAL A 6 -15.12 -12.47 -2.20
CA VAL A 6 -13.80 -11.90 -2.41
C VAL A 6 -12.98 -12.85 -3.28
N ILE A 7 -12.60 -12.38 -4.46
CA ILE A 7 -11.86 -13.18 -5.45
C ILE A 7 -10.45 -13.47 -4.92
N MET A 8 -10.13 -14.75 -4.75
CA MET A 8 -8.81 -15.18 -4.33
C MET A 8 -7.77 -14.93 -5.44
N GLY A 9 -6.61 -14.42 -5.06
CA GLY A 9 -5.51 -14.19 -6.00
C GLY A 9 -5.67 -12.98 -6.92
N ALA A 10 -6.73 -12.17 -6.76
CA ALA A 10 -6.97 -10.98 -7.58
C ALA A 10 -6.35 -9.69 -6.99
N GLY A 11 -5.45 -9.80 -6.00
CA GLY A 11 -4.84 -8.63 -5.36
C GLY A 11 -5.80 -7.84 -4.45
N LEU A 12 -6.91 -8.44 -4.03
CA LEU A 12 -7.92 -7.81 -3.16
C LEU A 12 -7.79 -8.23 -1.69
N SER A 13 -6.62 -8.70 -1.30
CA SER A 13 -6.30 -9.04 0.10
C SER A 13 -7.27 -10.04 0.74
N SER A 14 -7.61 -11.12 0.01
CA SER A 14 -8.54 -12.15 0.49
C SER A 14 -8.07 -12.82 1.79
N SER A 15 -6.77 -12.96 2.05
CA SER A 15 -6.23 -13.48 3.31
C SER A 15 -6.55 -12.55 4.47
N ALA A 16 -6.26 -11.26 4.34
CA ALA A 16 -6.56 -10.26 5.37
C ALA A 16 -8.07 -10.17 5.67
N ALA A 17 -8.92 -10.24 4.64
CA ALA A 17 -10.36 -10.28 4.82
C ALA A 17 -10.82 -11.52 5.62
N PHE A 18 -10.23 -12.69 5.33
CA PHE A 18 -10.53 -13.92 6.06
C PHE A 18 -10.07 -13.86 7.52
N GLU A 19 -8.83 -13.42 7.76
CA GLU A 19 -8.25 -13.31 9.11
C GLU A 19 -9.07 -12.37 10.00
N THR A 20 -9.40 -11.21 9.46
CA THR A 20 -10.09 -10.17 10.23
C THR A 20 -11.55 -10.54 10.50
N ILE A 21 -12.25 -11.24 9.58
CA ILE A 21 -13.62 -11.72 9.87
C ILE A 21 -13.63 -12.79 10.96
N ILE A 22 -12.63 -13.69 10.97
CA ILE A 22 -12.50 -14.68 12.05
C ILE A 22 -12.23 -13.97 13.39
N GLY A 23 -11.30 -12.99 13.42
CA GLY A 23 -11.04 -12.19 14.61
C GLY A 23 -12.28 -11.45 15.10
N THR A 24 -13.07 -10.88 14.20
CA THR A 24 -14.33 -10.19 14.52
C THR A 24 -15.38 -11.14 15.09
N ILE A 25 -15.54 -12.35 14.50
CA ILE A 25 -16.45 -13.38 15.00
C ILE A 25 -16.04 -13.80 16.42
N LEU A 26 -14.76 -14.04 16.66
CA LEU A 26 -14.26 -14.41 18.00
C LEU A 26 -14.44 -13.27 19.00
N SER A 27 -14.25 -12.03 18.59
CA SER A 27 -14.57 -10.86 19.42
C SER A 27 -16.05 -10.83 19.81
N GLY A 28 -16.96 -11.13 18.89
CA GLY A 28 -18.40 -11.20 19.19
C GLY A 28 -18.79 -12.36 20.09
N LEU A 29 -18.17 -13.51 19.91
CA LEU A 29 -18.52 -14.71 20.68
C LEU A 29 -17.97 -14.71 22.12
N TYR A 30 -16.80 -14.09 22.34
CA TYR A 30 -16.07 -14.24 23.60
C TYR A 30 -15.74 -12.92 24.30
N ASN A 31 -15.93 -11.77 23.62
CA ASN A 31 -15.51 -10.47 24.12
C ASN A 31 -16.55 -9.36 23.85
N ASP A 32 -17.81 -9.71 23.66
CA ASP A 32 -18.93 -8.76 23.46
C ASP A 32 -18.64 -7.66 22.40
N MET A 33 -17.91 -8.00 21.31
CA MET A 33 -17.47 -7.08 20.27
C MET A 33 -16.62 -5.90 20.77
N THR A 34 -15.91 -6.05 21.89
CA THR A 34 -15.11 -4.97 22.49
C THR A 34 -13.66 -4.93 22.02
N VAL A 35 -13.20 -5.93 21.26
CA VAL A 35 -11.83 -5.95 20.74
C VAL A 35 -11.67 -4.87 19.66
N ASP A 36 -10.66 -4.01 19.84
CA ASP A 36 -10.37 -2.93 18.89
C ASP A 36 -10.06 -3.49 17.48
N PRO A 37 -10.63 -2.91 16.41
CA PRO A 37 -10.40 -3.36 15.04
C PRO A 37 -8.92 -3.34 14.62
N VAL A 38 -8.12 -2.41 15.12
CA VAL A 38 -6.67 -2.37 14.83
C VAL A 38 -5.96 -3.54 15.50
N LEU A 39 -6.38 -3.89 16.73
CA LEU A 39 -5.86 -5.08 17.40
C LEU A 39 -6.24 -6.36 16.67
N ILE A 40 -7.47 -6.47 16.14
CA ILE A 40 -7.87 -7.60 15.28
C ILE A 40 -6.96 -7.69 14.05
N ALA A 41 -6.66 -6.56 13.43
CA ALA A 41 -5.75 -6.50 12.29
C ALA A 41 -4.33 -6.98 12.65
N GLN A 42 -3.80 -6.54 13.79
CA GLN A 42 -2.49 -6.97 14.29
C GLN A 42 -2.43 -8.47 14.60
N ILE A 43 -3.51 -9.03 15.17
CA ILE A 43 -3.62 -10.47 15.41
C ILE A 43 -3.61 -11.24 14.08
N GLY A 44 -4.34 -10.78 13.07
CA GLY A 44 -4.34 -11.38 11.72
C GLY A 44 -2.94 -11.35 11.10
N GLN A 45 -2.28 -10.20 11.09
CA GLN A 45 -0.90 -10.07 10.61
C GLN A 45 0.06 -11.02 11.34
N TYR A 46 -0.04 -11.10 12.67
CA TYR A 46 0.79 -12.02 13.45
C TYR A 46 0.55 -13.47 13.03
N ALA A 47 -0.70 -13.86 12.84
CA ALA A 47 -1.04 -15.21 12.40
C ALA A 47 -0.43 -15.50 11.01
N GLU A 48 -0.54 -14.58 10.05
CA GLU A 48 0.02 -14.75 8.70
C GLU A 48 1.56 -14.82 8.73
N ASN A 49 2.21 -13.93 9.47
CA ASN A 49 3.67 -13.86 9.53
C ASN A 49 4.30 -15.02 10.32
N VAL A 50 3.72 -15.41 11.45
CA VAL A 50 4.34 -16.35 12.38
C VAL A 50 3.88 -17.79 12.14
N TYR A 51 2.58 -18.02 11.96
CA TYR A 51 2.04 -19.38 11.78
C TYR A 51 2.08 -19.85 10.33
N PHE A 52 1.78 -18.97 9.37
CA PHE A 52 1.86 -19.32 7.96
C PHE A 52 3.22 -19.03 7.35
N GLY A 53 4.07 -18.26 8.03
CA GLY A 53 5.42 -17.94 7.55
C GLY A 53 5.44 -17.04 6.31
N LYS A 54 4.34 -16.34 6.02
CA LYS A 54 4.22 -15.42 4.90
C LYS A 54 4.37 -13.99 5.39
N PRO A 55 5.48 -13.30 5.08
CA PRO A 55 5.67 -11.92 5.51
C PRO A 55 4.66 -11.00 4.82
N CYS A 56 3.89 -10.27 5.60
CA CYS A 56 2.95 -9.25 5.12
C CYS A 56 3.02 -7.98 5.97
N GLY A 57 2.64 -6.83 5.37
CA GLY A 57 2.41 -5.59 6.10
C GLY A 57 1.09 -5.64 6.88
N LEU A 58 0.76 -4.55 7.58
CA LEU A 58 -0.47 -4.44 8.38
C LEU A 58 -1.60 -3.69 7.66
N MET A 59 -1.32 -3.09 6.50
CA MET A 59 -2.25 -2.21 5.80
C MET A 59 -3.56 -2.92 5.43
N ASP A 60 -3.46 -4.09 4.83
CA ASP A 60 -4.60 -4.83 4.32
C ASP A 60 -5.52 -5.30 5.45
N GLN A 61 -4.94 -5.80 6.56
CA GLN A 61 -5.68 -6.19 7.74
C GLN A 61 -6.38 -4.99 8.40
N CYS A 62 -5.70 -3.82 8.48
CA CYS A 62 -6.34 -2.60 8.98
C CYS A 62 -7.49 -2.16 8.08
N ALA A 63 -7.32 -2.15 6.78
CA ALA A 63 -8.38 -1.78 5.84
C ALA A 63 -9.58 -2.71 5.95
N SER A 64 -9.36 -4.02 6.03
CA SER A 64 -10.41 -5.02 6.15
C SER A 64 -11.14 -4.98 7.51
N SER A 65 -10.42 -4.77 8.61
CA SER A 65 -10.98 -4.78 9.96
C SER A 65 -11.71 -3.49 10.32
N VAL A 66 -11.12 -2.33 9.98
CA VAL A 66 -11.69 -1.01 10.31
C VAL A 66 -12.81 -0.63 9.36
N GLY A 67 -12.67 -1.03 8.09
CA GLY A 67 -13.63 -0.73 7.02
C GLY A 67 -13.67 0.74 6.62
N SER A 68 -14.38 1.04 5.53
CA SER A 68 -14.46 2.36 4.94
C SER A 68 -13.12 2.85 4.37
N LEU A 69 -13.00 4.14 4.06
CA LEU A 69 -11.73 4.74 3.68
C LEU A 69 -10.96 5.11 4.95
N ILE A 70 -9.71 4.70 5.03
CA ILE A 70 -8.86 4.96 6.18
C ILE A 70 -7.54 5.61 5.77
N ASN A 71 -7.02 6.45 6.64
CA ASN A 71 -5.64 6.94 6.62
C ASN A 71 -4.88 6.23 7.72
N ILE A 72 -3.75 5.62 7.37
CA ILE A 72 -2.90 4.90 8.33
C ILE A 72 -1.54 5.57 8.39
N ASP A 73 -1.10 5.91 9.59
CA ASP A 73 0.25 6.37 9.85
C ASP A 73 1.03 5.28 10.60
N PHE A 74 2.01 4.67 9.93
CA PHE A 74 2.91 3.66 10.47
C PHE A 74 4.21 4.24 11.06
N LYS A 75 4.19 5.49 11.55
CA LYS A 75 5.37 6.08 12.20
C LYS A 75 5.83 5.22 13.40
N ASP A 76 4.88 4.70 14.14
CA ASP A 76 5.09 3.67 15.16
C ASP A 76 4.43 2.39 14.65
N ILE A 77 5.24 1.37 14.34
CA ILE A 77 4.76 0.11 13.76
C ILE A 77 3.92 -0.67 14.79
N ASP A 78 4.28 -0.58 16.06
CA ASP A 78 3.58 -1.29 17.14
C ASP A 78 2.26 -0.59 17.51
N LYS A 79 2.17 0.71 17.24
CA LYS A 79 1.01 1.55 17.54
C LYS A 79 0.62 2.43 16.35
N PRO A 80 0.17 1.83 15.24
CA PRO A 80 -0.22 2.59 14.06
C PRO A 80 -1.41 3.51 14.39
N VAL A 81 -1.38 4.72 13.85
CA VAL A 81 -2.50 5.64 13.97
C VAL A 81 -3.42 5.45 12.77
N VAL A 82 -4.60 4.89 13.01
CA VAL A 82 -5.62 4.63 11.99
C VAL A 82 -6.77 5.62 12.16
N ARG A 83 -7.08 6.38 11.11
CA ARG A 83 -8.17 7.37 11.10
C ARG A 83 -9.12 7.06 9.96
N LYS A 84 -10.42 7.05 10.25
CA LYS A 84 -11.44 7.01 9.19
C LYS A 84 -11.48 8.36 8.49
N VAL A 85 -11.55 8.33 7.16
CA VAL A 85 -11.83 9.50 6.35
C VAL A 85 -13.33 9.44 6.02
N ASP A 86 -14.08 10.40 6.55
CA ASP A 86 -15.55 10.45 6.40
C ASP A 86 -15.91 11.01 5.04
N VAL A 87 -16.01 10.11 4.06
CA VAL A 87 -16.33 10.45 2.68
C VAL A 87 -17.44 9.57 2.17
N ASP A 88 -18.46 10.21 1.64
CA ASP A 88 -19.55 9.58 0.92
C ASP A 88 -19.26 9.59 -0.60
N PHE A 89 -18.71 8.52 -1.12
CA PHE A 89 -18.38 8.40 -2.55
C PHE A 89 -19.59 8.48 -3.47
N SER A 90 -20.80 8.22 -2.97
CA SER A 90 -22.03 8.34 -3.80
C SER A 90 -22.28 9.77 -4.27
N LYS A 91 -21.75 10.77 -3.54
CA LYS A 91 -21.87 12.18 -3.91
C LYS A 91 -21.04 12.60 -5.12
N PHE A 92 -20.04 11.80 -5.47
CA PHE A 92 -19.15 12.10 -6.59
C PHE A 92 -19.60 11.50 -7.91
N GLU A 93 -20.70 10.74 -7.93
CA GLU A 93 -21.23 10.09 -9.14
C GLU A 93 -20.21 9.24 -9.90
N HIS A 94 -19.29 8.61 -9.19
CA HIS A 94 -18.23 7.77 -9.72
C HIS A 94 -18.37 6.34 -9.19
N SER A 95 -17.87 5.38 -9.95
CA SER A 95 -17.80 3.97 -9.56
C SER A 95 -16.35 3.50 -9.53
N LEU A 96 -15.99 2.75 -8.49
CA LEU A 96 -14.71 2.06 -8.44
C LEU A 96 -14.78 0.83 -9.33
N CYS A 97 -13.91 0.76 -10.34
CA CYS A 97 -13.80 -0.38 -11.24
C CYS A 97 -12.49 -1.13 -10.99
N ILE A 98 -12.57 -2.45 -10.94
CA ILE A 98 -11.41 -3.33 -10.84
C ILE A 98 -11.21 -4.01 -12.18
N VAL A 99 -10.01 -3.85 -12.76
CA VAL A 99 -9.64 -4.49 -14.02
C VAL A 99 -8.70 -5.65 -13.72
N ASP A 100 -9.18 -6.88 -13.94
CA ASP A 100 -8.35 -8.08 -13.82
C ASP A 100 -7.47 -8.23 -15.05
N THR A 101 -6.19 -7.94 -14.91
CA THR A 101 -5.18 -8.05 -15.97
C THR A 101 -4.63 -9.47 -16.16
N LYS A 102 -5.15 -10.45 -15.41
CA LYS A 102 -4.69 -11.86 -15.43
C LYS A 102 -3.21 -12.04 -15.08
N GLY A 103 -2.59 -11.06 -14.43
CA GLY A 103 -1.23 -11.20 -13.90
C GLY A 103 -1.18 -12.09 -12.67
N SER A 104 -0.07 -12.80 -12.47
CA SER A 104 0.18 -13.59 -11.25
C SER A 104 1.26 -12.91 -10.41
N HIS A 105 1.09 -12.93 -9.09
CA HIS A 105 2.10 -12.44 -8.13
C HIS A 105 2.86 -13.60 -7.45
N ALA A 106 2.58 -14.85 -7.81
CA ALA A 106 3.03 -16.02 -7.06
C ALA A 106 4.57 -16.14 -6.96
N ASP A 107 5.29 -15.67 -7.98
CA ASP A 107 6.73 -15.83 -8.08
C ASP A 107 7.51 -14.51 -7.90
N LEU A 108 6.89 -13.47 -7.34
CA LEU A 108 7.49 -12.14 -7.17
C LEU A 108 8.00 -11.85 -5.75
N THR A 109 8.18 -12.86 -4.92
CA THR A 109 8.59 -12.71 -3.51
C THR A 109 9.89 -11.91 -3.37
N ASP A 110 10.89 -12.15 -4.21
CA ASP A 110 12.17 -11.46 -4.19
C ASP A 110 12.02 -9.97 -4.56
N GLU A 111 11.17 -9.65 -5.53
CA GLU A 111 10.90 -8.27 -5.94
C GLU A 111 10.17 -7.50 -4.83
N TYR A 112 9.22 -8.14 -4.13
CA TYR A 112 8.58 -7.55 -2.95
C TYR A 112 9.57 -7.31 -1.81
N ALA A 113 10.43 -8.29 -1.51
CA ALA A 113 11.44 -8.18 -0.46
C ALA A 113 12.51 -7.11 -0.76
N ALA A 114 12.83 -6.88 -2.04
CA ALA A 114 13.81 -5.89 -2.46
C ALA A 114 13.38 -4.44 -2.12
N ILE A 115 12.07 -4.13 -2.10
CA ILE A 115 11.58 -2.78 -1.83
C ILE A 115 11.99 -2.29 -0.44
N PRO A 116 11.57 -2.95 0.65
CA PRO A 116 11.97 -2.53 1.99
C PRO A 116 13.46 -2.69 2.24
N ALA A 117 14.12 -3.68 1.66
CA ALA A 117 15.56 -3.90 1.82
C ALA A 117 16.39 -2.73 1.24
N GLU A 118 16.04 -2.25 0.06
CA GLU A 118 16.69 -1.11 -0.58
C GLU A 118 16.43 0.18 0.20
N MET A 119 15.22 0.43 0.66
CA MET A 119 14.89 1.59 1.48
C MET A 119 15.63 1.56 2.83
N LYS A 120 15.71 0.39 3.47
CA LYS A 120 16.44 0.20 4.73
C LYS A 120 17.94 0.46 4.56
N LYS A 121 18.51 0.05 3.43
CA LYS A 121 19.94 0.30 3.13
C LYS A 121 20.25 1.80 3.09
N ILE A 122 19.34 2.60 2.55
CA ILE A 122 19.49 4.06 2.54
C ILE A 122 19.29 4.63 3.95
N ALA A 123 18.28 4.21 4.69
CA ALA A 123 18.03 4.66 6.05
C ALA A 123 19.25 4.42 6.97
N ASN A 124 19.89 3.24 6.85
CA ASN A 124 21.07 2.87 7.61
C ASN A 124 22.27 3.82 7.36
N TYR A 125 22.41 4.37 6.16
CA TYR A 125 23.44 5.37 5.88
C TYR A 125 23.30 6.63 6.76
N PHE A 126 22.06 7.00 7.06
CA PHE A 126 21.74 8.11 7.96
C PHE A 126 21.60 7.69 9.44
N ASN A 127 22.03 6.48 9.79
CA ASN A 127 21.87 5.91 11.14
C ASN A 127 20.41 5.86 11.61
N LYS A 128 19.48 5.60 10.68
CA LYS A 128 18.05 5.44 10.94
C LYS A 128 17.62 4.00 10.69
N GLU A 129 16.59 3.57 11.40
CA GLU A 129 15.99 2.26 11.19
C GLU A 129 15.07 2.26 9.97
N PHE A 130 14.28 3.32 9.81
CA PHE A 130 13.32 3.49 8.72
C PHE A 130 13.62 4.75 7.91
N LEU A 131 13.40 4.68 6.60
CA LEU A 131 13.64 5.80 5.69
C LEU A 131 12.75 7.02 6.02
N ARG A 132 11.57 6.80 6.63
CA ARG A 132 10.69 7.87 7.10
C ARG A 132 11.32 8.77 8.17
N GLU A 133 12.32 8.29 8.89
CA GLU A 133 13.03 9.03 9.94
C GLU A 133 14.14 9.92 9.39
N VAL A 134 14.47 9.75 8.10
CA VAL A 134 15.49 10.52 7.39
C VAL A 134 14.89 11.86 6.96
N ASP A 135 15.62 12.94 7.21
CA ASP A 135 15.26 14.24 6.68
C ASP A 135 15.42 14.26 5.15
N GLU A 136 14.38 14.71 4.46
CA GLU A 136 14.34 14.70 2.99
C GLU A 136 15.43 15.61 2.39
N GLN A 137 15.68 16.78 2.99
CA GLN A 137 16.71 17.68 2.49
C GLN A 137 18.10 17.08 2.68
N GLU A 138 18.35 16.46 3.84
CA GLU A 138 19.59 15.75 4.11
C GLU A 138 19.82 14.60 3.12
N PHE A 139 18.76 13.88 2.75
CA PHE A 139 18.83 12.85 1.71
C PHE A 139 19.29 13.44 0.36
N PHE A 140 18.65 14.52 -0.09
CA PHE A 140 18.99 15.15 -1.38
C PHE A 140 20.40 15.78 -1.38
N ASP A 141 20.83 16.35 -0.28
CA ASP A 141 22.19 16.91 -0.13
C ASP A 141 23.28 15.81 -0.22
N ASN A 142 22.92 14.57 0.11
CA ASN A 142 23.82 13.41 0.08
C ASN A 142 23.55 12.45 -1.09
N ILE A 143 22.73 12.81 -2.07
CA ILE A 143 22.23 11.90 -3.10
C ILE A 143 23.33 11.13 -3.85
N ALA A 144 24.49 11.75 -4.12
CA ALA A 144 25.60 11.10 -4.79
C ALA A 144 26.16 9.93 -3.96
N LYS A 145 26.32 10.12 -2.65
CA LYS A 145 26.78 9.09 -1.72
C LYS A 145 25.75 8.00 -1.51
N VAL A 146 24.49 8.38 -1.37
CA VAL A 146 23.37 7.46 -1.24
C VAL A 146 23.28 6.55 -2.47
N ARG A 147 23.53 7.10 -3.67
CA ARG A 147 23.55 6.34 -4.92
C ARG A 147 24.69 5.31 -4.96
N GLU A 148 25.89 5.68 -4.49
CA GLU A 148 27.05 4.76 -4.42
C GLU A 148 26.77 3.57 -3.48
N ILE A 149 26.10 3.83 -2.34
CA ILE A 149 25.80 2.82 -1.32
C ILE A 149 24.61 1.96 -1.72
N GLY A 150 23.54 2.60 -2.17
CA GLY A 150 22.28 1.96 -2.50
C GLY A 150 22.31 1.27 -3.87
N ASN A 151 22.12 1.97 -4.84
CA ASN A 151 22.07 1.87 -6.31
C ASN A 151 21.01 2.87 -6.83
N ASP A 152 20.86 3.00 -8.13
CA ASP A 152 19.91 3.95 -8.74
C ASP A 152 18.45 3.64 -8.35
N ARG A 153 18.05 2.37 -8.32
CA ARG A 153 16.69 1.95 -7.95
C ARG A 153 16.37 2.26 -6.48
N ALA A 154 17.31 2.05 -5.57
CA ALA A 154 17.13 2.40 -4.16
C ALA A 154 16.90 3.91 -3.96
N VAL A 155 17.64 4.75 -4.69
CA VAL A 155 17.45 6.21 -4.69
C VAL A 155 16.06 6.58 -5.20
N LEU A 156 15.61 5.99 -6.31
CA LEU A 156 14.27 6.23 -6.86
C LEU A 156 13.17 5.80 -5.88
N ARG A 157 13.32 4.65 -5.24
CA ARG A 157 12.39 4.16 -4.21
C ARG A 157 12.33 5.07 -2.99
N ALA A 158 13.46 5.67 -2.59
CA ALA A 158 13.47 6.68 -1.52
C ALA A 158 12.71 7.94 -1.93
N ILE A 159 12.94 8.45 -3.14
CA ILE A 159 12.19 9.59 -3.67
C ILE A 159 10.69 9.30 -3.71
N HIS A 160 10.30 8.09 -4.13
CA HIS A 160 8.90 7.67 -4.07
C HIS A 160 8.34 7.80 -2.66
N LEU A 161 9.01 7.24 -1.65
CA LEU A 161 8.53 7.28 -0.27
C LEU A 161 8.30 8.71 0.24
N PHE A 162 9.27 9.61 0.05
CA PHE A 162 9.14 10.99 0.51
C PHE A 162 7.98 11.72 -0.17
N THR A 163 7.84 11.52 -1.48
CA THR A 163 6.76 12.16 -2.23
C THR A 163 5.40 11.54 -1.94
N GLU A 164 5.34 10.23 -1.74
CA GLU A 164 4.09 9.51 -1.48
C GLU A 164 3.52 9.85 -0.09
N ASN A 165 4.35 9.93 0.93
CA ASN A 165 3.90 10.36 2.26
C ASN A 165 3.19 11.72 2.22
N LYS A 166 3.74 12.69 1.48
CA LYS A 166 3.10 14.00 1.30
C LYS A 166 1.80 13.90 0.49
N ARG A 167 1.80 13.03 -0.53
CA ARG A 167 0.63 12.84 -1.40
C ARG A 167 -0.55 12.24 -0.65
N VAL A 168 -0.31 11.31 0.28
CA VAL A 168 -1.36 10.74 1.14
C VAL A 168 -2.05 11.84 1.95
N ASP A 169 -1.29 12.75 2.56
CA ASP A 169 -1.86 13.87 3.31
C ASP A 169 -2.70 14.80 2.41
N LEU A 170 -2.22 15.07 1.19
CA LEU A 170 -2.97 15.86 0.21
C LEU A 170 -4.25 15.15 -0.27
N GLN A 171 -4.22 13.83 -0.44
CA GLN A 171 -5.42 13.05 -0.79
C GLN A 171 -6.48 13.15 0.30
N VAL A 172 -6.08 13.00 1.56
CA VAL A 172 -7.01 13.18 2.71
C VAL A 172 -7.57 14.60 2.74
N ALA A 173 -6.73 15.61 2.53
CA ALA A 173 -7.17 17.00 2.50
C ALA A 173 -8.17 17.27 1.36
N ALA A 174 -7.90 16.75 0.16
CA ALA A 174 -8.79 16.89 -1.00
C ALA A 174 -10.17 16.25 -0.73
N LEU A 175 -10.20 15.04 -0.17
CA LEU A 175 -11.44 14.35 0.19
C LEU A 175 -12.23 15.11 1.25
N ASN A 176 -11.57 15.60 2.30
CA ASN A 176 -12.21 16.39 3.36
C ASN A 176 -12.78 17.73 2.84
N ALA A 177 -12.15 18.30 1.80
CA ALA A 177 -12.63 19.49 1.12
C ALA A 177 -13.74 19.21 0.08
N GLY A 178 -14.03 17.94 -0.23
CA GLY A 178 -14.94 17.56 -1.29
C GLY A 178 -14.37 17.80 -2.71
N ASP A 179 -13.06 18.02 -2.81
CA ASP A 179 -12.36 18.23 -4.09
C ASP A 179 -11.96 16.88 -4.71
N PHE A 180 -12.93 16.26 -5.39
CA PHE A 180 -12.74 14.94 -5.95
C PHE A 180 -11.85 14.96 -7.20
N ASP A 181 -11.79 16.07 -7.92
CA ASP A 181 -10.90 16.19 -9.09
C ASP A 181 -9.43 16.24 -8.64
N GLU A 182 -9.12 16.98 -7.58
CA GLU A 182 -7.79 16.95 -7.00
C GLU A 182 -7.44 15.56 -6.44
N PHE A 183 -8.39 14.87 -5.79
CA PHE A 183 -8.19 13.51 -5.32
C PHE A 183 -7.85 12.56 -6.48
N LYS A 184 -8.59 12.58 -7.60
CA LYS A 184 -8.30 11.78 -8.80
C LYS A 184 -6.91 12.09 -9.37
N ARG A 185 -6.57 13.38 -9.49
CA ARG A 185 -5.25 13.84 -9.93
C ARG A 185 -4.13 13.26 -9.06
N LEU A 186 -4.31 13.27 -7.74
CA LEU A 186 -3.34 12.73 -6.78
C LEU A 186 -3.22 11.20 -6.87
N ILE A 187 -4.31 10.47 -7.11
CA ILE A 187 -4.28 9.02 -7.35
C ILE A 187 -3.48 8.70 -8.62
N LYS A 188 -3.74 9.43 -9.73
CA LYS A 188 -2.97 9.26 -10.97
C LYS A 188 -1.48 9.53 -10.73
N ALA A 189 -1.15 10.61 -10.02
CA ALA A 189 0.23 10.93 -9.66
C ALA A 189 0.90 9.88 -8.75
N SER A 190 0.14 9.20 -7.89
CA SER A 190 0.62 8.07 -7.09
C SER A 190 0.95 6.86 -7.98
N GLY A 191 0.07 6.52 -8.92
CA GLY A 191 0.30 5.47 -9.91
C GLY A 191 1.55 5.75 -10.76
N ASP A 192 1.71 6.98 -11.26
CA ASP A 192 2.91 7.41 -12.01
C ASP A 192 4.18 7.29 -11.18
N SER A 193 4.13 7.66 -9.91
CA SER A 193 5.25 7.55 -8.99
C SER A 193 5.61 6.09 -8.72
N SER A 194 4.61 5.22 -8.56
CA SER A 194 4.80 3.78 -8.44
C SER A 194 5.47 3.19 -9.67
N TYR A 195 5.05 3.60 -10.85
CA TYR A 195 5.64 3.13 -12.11
C TYR A 195 7.07 3.63 -12.29
N LYS A 196 7.31 4.95 -12.14
CA LYS A 196 8.60 5.58 -12.45
C LYS A 196 9.66 5.39 -11.37
N PHE A 197 9.25 5.48 -10.10
CA PHE A 197 10.20 5.56 -8.98
C PHE A 197 10.21 4.29 -8.14
N LEU A 198 9.06 3.80 -7.68
CA LEU A 198 8.99 2.57 -6.91
C LEU A 198 9.33 1.34 -7.75
N GLN A 199 8.94 1.35 -9.02
CA GLN A 199 9.18 0.28 -9.99
C GLN A 199 8.63 -1.07 -9.49
N ASN A 200 7.36 -1.06 -9.06
CA ASN A 200 6.66 -2.25 -8.56
C ASN A 200 5.49 -2.70 -9.46
N VAL A 201 5.33 -2.08 -10.63
CA VAL A 201 4.24 -2.39 -11.58
C VAL A 201 4.60 -3.56 -12.49
N TYR A 202 5.88 -3.81 -12.67
CA TYR A 202 6.43 -4.91 -13.47
C TYR A 202 7.75 -5.40 -12.87
N ALA A 203 8.11 -6.66 -13.16
CA ALA A 203 9.41 -7.20 -12.84
C ALA A 203 10.35 -7.06 -14.04
N ASN A 204 11.56 -6.49 -13.83
CA ASN A 204 12.56 -6.36 -14.88
C ASN A 204 13.09 -7.72 -15.38
N SER A 205 12.98 -8.75 -14.56
CA SER A 205 13.38 -10.13 -14.85
C SER A 205 12.39 -10.85 -15.77
N ASP A 206 11.15 -10.37 -15.89
CA ASP A 206 10.10 -11.01 -16.67
C ASP A 206 9.47 -10.05 -17.68
N VAL A 207 9.97 -10.08 -18.89
CA VAL A 207 9.47 -9.23 -20.00
C VAL A 207 8.20 -9.78 -20.66
N PHE A 208 7.80 -11.02 -20.35
CA PHE A 208 6.63 -11.67 -20.94
C PHE A 208 5.36 -11.46 -20.09
N ASN A 209 5.49 -11.11 -18.81
CA ASN A 209 4.37 -10.96 -17.88
C ASN A 209 4.26 -9.54 -17.34
N GLN A 210 3.96 -8.59 -18.23
CA GLN A 210 3.76 -7.17 -17.91
C GLN A 210 2.30 -6.73 -18.14
N SER A 211 1.36 -7.59 -17.80
CA SER A 211 -0.07 -7.38 -18.07
C SER A 211 -0.65 -6.12 -17.40
N VAL A 212 -0.15 -5.75 -16.21
CA VAL A 212 -0.55 -4.50 -15.53
C VAL A 212 -0.12 -3.28 -16.34
N SER A 213 1.11 -3.26 -16.86
CA SER A 213 1.61 -2.16 -17.71
C SER A 213 0.78 -2.01 -18.99
N ILE A 214 0.40 -3.14 -19.60
CA ILE A 214 -0.48 -3.14 -20.79
C ILE A 214 -1.87 -2.61 -20.41
N GLY A 215 -2.42 -3.05 -19.28
CA GLY A 215 -3.72 -2.58 -18.77
C GLY A 215 -3.73 -1.07 -18.55
N LEU A 216 -2.68 -0.51 -17.94
CA LEU A 216 -2.52 0.94 -17.75
C LEU A 216 -2.45 1.67 -19.09
N ALA A 217 -1.60 1.25 -20.02
CA ALA A 217 -1.45 1.87 -21.32
C ALA A 217 -2.76 1.84 -22.13
N MET A 218 -3.52 0.75 -22.07
CA MET A 218 -4.83 0.66 -22.72
C MET A 218 -5.87 1.54 -22.05
N SER A 219 -5.86 1.65 -20.73
CA SER A 219 -6.75 2.54 -19.98
C SER A 219 -6.49 4.00 -20.35
N GLU A 220 -5.24 4.44 -20.36
CA GLU A 220 -4.86 5.79 -20.79
C GLU A 220 -5.29 6.08 -22.22
N LYS A 221 -5.10 5.13 -23.13
CA LYS A 221 -5.52 5.30 -24.52
C LYS A 221 -7.05 5.44 -24.68
N ILE A 222 -7.83 4.73 -23.87
CA ILE A 222 -9.30 4.71 -23.97
C ILE A 222 -9.92 5.91 -23.26
N LEU A 223 -9.41 6.24 -22.08
CA LEU A 223 -9.97 7.28 -21.20
C LEU A 223 -9.39 8.67 -21.50
N GLY A 224 -8.25 8.75 -22.17
CA GLY A 224 -7.52 9.99 -22.38
C GLY A 224 -6.97 10.55 -21.08
N ASP A 225 -6.85 11.87 -21.03
CA ASP A 225 -6.34 12.59 -19.84
C ASP A 225 -7.42 12.86 -18.77
N ASN A 226 -8.60 12.22 -18.89
CA ASN A 226 -9.73 12.40 -17.97
C ASN A 226 -9.59 11.59 -16.68
#